data_e4ab57b9c4db943f1fc2f3ce50cd23d5
#
_entry.id   e4ab57b9c4db943f1fc2f3ce50cd23d5
#
_cell.length_a   1.000
_cell.length_b   1.000
_cell.length_c   1.000
_cell.angle_alpha   90.00
_cell.angle_beta   90.00
_cell.angle_gamma   90.00
#
_symmetry.space_group_name_H-M   'P 1'
#
loop_
_entity.id
_entity.type
_entity.pdbx_description
1 polymer ?
#
loop_
_entity_poly.entity_id
_entity_poly.type
_entity_poly.pdbx_seq_one_letter_code
_entity_poly.pdbx_strand_id
1 'polypeptide(L)'
;MRKIIMFWLCALLGFTAVSAATRKDDRQAIPTIKSVAVEFSPEWTVQILGGGAYTLGEADFADLLSPAAQLSVGYRFSRLLGARISFSGWQAKGRYNYPYLNYQWNYLLTSSEVVLDVTSILAGWRCDRLFSLNLFVGGGVAAGFRNVDAARMCRDKADFHGFEKLWTGTRAFWGARGGLEIDVRLARRLSLCLQSDAMIFPDDFNSKVGKDDAFDWQFNCLLGVRFRFGR
;
A
#
# COMPACT_ATOMS: atom_id res chain seq x y z
N MET A 1 -4.79 -16.07 -10.23
CA MET A 1 -4.09 -16.63 -9.05
C MET A 1 -2.56 -16.68 -9.22
N ARG A 2 -1.99 -17.27 -10.30
CA ARG A 2 -0.51 -17.33 -10.48
C ARG A 2 0.19 -15.95 -10.46
N LYS A 3 -0.40 -14.90 -11.04
CA LYS A 3 0.17 -13.55 -11.12
C LYS A 3 0.20 -12.83 -9.76
N ILE A 4 -0.79 -13.06 -8.90
CA ILE A 4 -0.85 -12.52 -7.53
C ILE A 4 0.20 -13.16 -6.64
N ILE A 5 0.39 -14.49 -6.78
CA ILE A 5 1.41 -15.24 -6.04
C ILE A 5 2.82 -14.73 -6.40
N MET A 6 3.06 -14.40 -7.67
CA MET A 6 4.35 -13.89 -8.13
C MET A 6 4.67 -12.50 -7.56
N PHE A 7 3.66 -11.63 -7.40
CA PHE A 7 3.82 -10.31 -6.78
C PHE A 7 4.20 -10.43 -5.29
N TRP A 8 3.52 -11.33 -4.56
CA TRP A 8 3.85 -11.62 -3.16
C TRP A 8 5.17 -12.36 -2.99
N LEU A 9 5.57 -13.19 -3.97
CA LEU A 9 6.85 -13.89 -3.95
C LEU A 9 8.03 -12.93 -4.12
N CYS A 10 7.92 -11.90 -4.95
CA CYS A 10 8.94 -10.86 -5.08
C CYS A 10 9.09 -10.04 -3.78
N ALA A 11 8.00 -9.77 -3.08
CA ALA A 11 8.02 -9.13 -1.75
C ALA A 11 8.69 -10.02 -0.69
N LEU A 12 8.51 -11.36 -0.77
CA LEU A 12 9.11 -12.34 0.14
C LEU A 12 10.59 -12.63 -0.17
N LEU A 13 11.02 -12.59 -1.42
CA LEU A 13 12.43 -12.82 -1.79
C LEU A 13 13.36 -11.70 -1.33
N GLY A 14 12.85 -10.46 -1.18
CA GLY A 14 13.57 -9.40 -0.47
C GLY A 14 13.84 -9.72 1.01
N PHE A 15 13.05 -10.61 1.59
CA PHE A 15 13.14 -11.00 3.00
C PHE A 15 14.34 -11.92 3.31
N THR A 16 14.70 -12.80 2.38
CA THR A 16 15.81 -13.76 2.59
C THR A 16 17.18 -13.11 2.49
N ALA A 17 17.33 -12.03 1.72
CA ALA A 17 18.60 -11.34 1.57
C ALA A 17 18.99 -10.53 2.82
N VAL A 18 18.02 -10.02 3.58
CA VAL A 18 18.28 -9.25 4.82
C VAL A 18 18.64 -10.17 5.99
N SER A 19 18.09 -11.39 6.06
CA SER A 19 18.39 -12.35 7.13
C SER A 19 19.80 -12.94 7.06
N ALA A 20 20.43 -12.95 5.88
CA ALA A 20 21.78 -13.50 5.70
C ALA A 20 22.90 -12.55 6.14
N ALA A 21 22.63 -11.24 6.24
CA ALA A 21 23.64 -10.24 6.59
C ALA A 21 23.89 -10.08 8.10
N THR A 22 23.04 -10.69 8.96
CA THR A 22 23.08 -10.45 10.42
C THR A 22 23.79 -11.54 11.21
N ARG A 23 24.46 -12.49 10.55
CA ARG A 23 25.19 -13.56 11.24
C ARG A 23 26.69 -13.34 11.17
N LYS A 24 27.21 -12.38 11.94
CA LYS A 24 28.58 -12.39 12.42
C LYS A 24 28.60 -12.39 13.94
N ASP A 25 29.09 -13.51 14.40
CA ASP A 25 29.36 -13.93 15.74
C ASP A 25 30.38 -12.97 16.42
N ASP A 26 29.98 -12.33 17.52
CA ASP A 26 30.91 -11.83 18.52
C ASP A 26 30.30 -12.09 19.89
N ARG A 27 30.65 -13.28 20.42
CA ARG A 27 30.43 -13.61 21.83
C ARG A 27 31.41 -12.84 22.69
N GLN A 28 31.13 -11.60 22.98
CA GLN A 28 31.66 -10.94 24.18
C GLN A 28 30.61 -10.95 25.27
N ALA A 29 30.97 -11.50 26.44
CA ALA A 29 30.15 -11.52 27.64
C ALA A 29 29.77 -10.09 28.03
N ILE A 30 28.53 -9.72 27.75
CA ILE A 30 27.96 -8.43 28.10
C ILE A 30 27.58 -8.50 29.57
N PRO A 31 28.03 -7.55 30.41
CA PRO A 31 27.58 -7.47 31.80
C PRO A 31 26.07 -7.30 31.81
N THR A 32 25.41 -8.03 32.69
CA THR A 32 23.95 -8.00 32.90
C THR A 32 23.53 -6.58 33.30
N ILE A 33 23.25 -5.74 32.31
CA ILE A 33 22.60 -4.46 32.56
C ILE A 33 21.16 -4.80 32.90
N LYS A 34 20.75 -4.51 34.14
CA LYS A 34 19.36 -4.51 34.58
C LYS A 34 18.57 -3.82 33.46
N SER A 35 17.66 -4.55 32.79
CA SER A 35 16.78 -4.00 31.80
C SER A 35 15.95 -2.91 32.46
N VAL A 36 16.34 -1.66 32.28
CA VAL A 36 15.44 -0.54 32.57
C VAL A 36 14.25 -0.77 31.67
N ALA A 37 13.11 -1.07 32.27
CA ALA A 37 11.85 -1.21 31.55
C ALA A 37 11.57 0.16 30.89
N VAL A 38 11.96 0.31 29.63
CA VAL A 38 11.68 1.54 28.89
C VAL A 38 10.19 1.65 28.75
N GLU A 39 9.62 2.66 29.41
CA GLU A 39 8.19 2.92 29.38
C GLU A 39 7.78 3.31 27.96
N PHE A 40 6.66 2.77 27.49
CA PHE A 40 6.14 3.13 26.19
C PHE A 40 5.70 4.60 26.19
N SER A 41 6.18 5.38 25.25
CA SER A 41 5.74 6.76 25.02
C SER A 41 4.97 6.82 23.69
N PRO A 42 3.76 7.38 23.69
CA PRO A 42 3.04 7.63 22.46
C PRO A 42 3.83 8.51 21.50
N GLU A 43 3.73 8.22 20.19
CA GLU A 43 4.51 8.94 19.18
C GLU A 43 3.68 9.22 17.93
N TRP A 44 3.92 10.39 17.33
CA TRP A 44 3.42 10.73 16.01
C TRP A 44 4.37 10.21 14.94
N THR A 45 3.81 9.86 13.79
CA THR A 45 4.58 9.42 12.64
C THR A 45 4.12 10.14 11.38
N VAL A 46 5.06 10.49 10.52
CA VAL A 46 4.80 10.97 9.16
C VAL A 46 5.55 10.05 8.20
N GLN A 47 4.88 9.59 7.16
CA GLN A 47 5.42 8.62 6.22
C GLN A 47 5.18 9.10 4.80
N ILE A 48 6.20 8.99 3.95
CA ILE A 48 6.16 9.31 2.53
C ILE A 48 6.68 8.10 1.77
N LEU A 49 5.84 7.53 0.90
CA LEU A 49 6.16 6.36 0.11
C LEU A 49 5.90 6.62 -1.37
N GLY A 50 6.67 5.96 -2.23
CA GLY A 50 6.47 5.94 -3.68
C GLY A 50 6.77 4.57 -4.25
N GLY A 51 6.16 4.23 -5.37
CA GLY A 51 6.36 2.93 -6.00
C GLY A 51 5.39 2.67 -7.13
N GLY A 52 4.95 1.42 -7.23
CA GLY A 52 4.05 0.95 -8.27
C GLY A 52 2.74 0.41 -7.74
N ALA A 53 1.70 0.57 -8.55
CA ALA A 53 0.39 -0.02 -8.39
C ALA A 53 0.08 -0.94 -9.58
N TYR A 54 -0.55 -2.06 -9.30
CA TYR A 54 -1.07 -2.99 -10.28
C TYR A 54 -2.59 -3.09 -10.13
N THR A 55 -3.33 -2.65 -11.15
CA THR A 55 -4.78 -2.84 -11.20
C THR A 55 -5.06 -4.22 -11.75
N LEU A 56 -5.86 -5.03 -11.04
CA LEU A 56 -6.24 -6.36 -11.51
C LEU A 56 -7.16 -6.22 -12.73
N GLY A 57 -6.77 -6.86 -13.83
CA GLY A 57 -7.51 -6.80 -15.08
C GLY A 57 -7.09 -7.90 -16.05
N GLU A 58 -7.69 -7.92 -17.22
CA GLU A 58 -7.53 -8.95 -18.26
C GLU A 58 -6.23 -8.82 -19.06
N ALA A 59 -5.48 -7.72 -18.89
CA ALA A 59 -4.25 -7.43 -19.64
C ALA A 59 -3.00 -8.04 -18.97
N ASP A 60 -1.87 -7.94 -19.68
CA ASP A 60 -0.57 -8.32 -19.13
C ASP A 60 -0.16 -7.42 -17.98
N PHE A 61 0.60 -7.98 -17.03
CA PHE A 61 1.03 -7.27 -15.82
C PHE A 61 1.72 -5.93 -16.10
N ALA A 62 2.61 -5.90 -17.11
CA ALA A 62 3.38 -4.71 -17.47
C ALA A 62 2.49 -3.56 -17.99
N ASP A 63 1.41 -3.87 -18.70
CA ASP A 63 0.49 -2.88 -19.26
C ASP A 63 -0.36 -2.20 -18.19
N LEU A 64 -0.65 -2.91 -17.10
CA LEU A 64 -1.50 -2.44 -15.99
C LEU A 64 -0.69 -1.85 -14.83
N LEU A 65 0.65 -1.89 -14.92
CA LEU A 65 1.51 -1.27 -13.92
C LEU A 65 1.46 0.26 -14.05
N SER A 66 1.28 0.94 -12.92
CA SER A 66 1.16 2.40 -12.86
C SER A 66 1.93 2.96 -11.65
N PRO A 67 2.35 4.24 -11.67
CA PRO A 67 2.97 4.87 -10.52
C PRO A 67 1.95 5.03 -9.38
N ALA A 68 2.44 4.91 -8.15
CA ALA A 68 1.68 5.18 -6.95
C ALA A 68 2.53 5.89 -5.91
N ALA A 69 1.88 6.74 -5.11
CA ALA A 69 2.49 7.44 -4.00
C ALA A 69 1.56 7.45 -2.80
N GLN A 70 2.13 7.61 -1.60
CA GLN A 70 1.38 7.71 -0.36
C GLN A 70 2.03 8.71 0.58
N LEU A 71 1.20 9.55 1.19
CA LEU A 71 1.53 10.35 2.35
C LEU A 71 0.64 9.91 3.50
N SER A 72 1.20 9.68 4.68
CA SER A 72 0.38 9.35 5.85
C SER A 72 0.88 10.01 7.12
N VAL A 73 -0.08 10.29 8.01
CA VAL A 73 0.16 10.79 9.36
C VAL A 73 -0.48 9.81 10.33
N GLY A 74 0.30 9.28 11.26
CA GLY A 74 -0.13 8.28 12.22
C GLY A 74 0.19 8.67 13.66
N TYR A 75 -0.52 8.04 14.57
CA TYR A 75 -0.30 8.14 16.00
C TYR A 75 -0.31 6.74 16.62
N ARG A 76 0.80 6.39 17.26
CA ARG A 76 0.93 5.14 18.02
C ARG A 76 0.54 5.44 19.47
N PHE A 77 -0.60 4.92 19.89
CA PHE A 77 -1.14 5.13 21.24
C PHE A 77 -0.88 3.95 22.18
N SER A 78 -0.42 2.82 21.66
CA SER A 78 -0.13 1.61 22.42
C SER A 78 1.16 0.94 21.92
N ARG A 79 1.70 0.01 22.72
CA ARG A 79 2.84 -0.84 22.33
C ARG A 79 2.54 -1.67 21.07
N LEU A 80 1.27 -2.00 20.83
CA LEU A 80 0.83 -2.87 19.76
C LEU A 80 0.03 -2.13 18.68
N LEU A 81 -0.67 -1.06 19.04
CA LEU A 81 -1.67 -0.42 18.21
C LEU A 81 -1.35 1.04 17.93
N GLY A 82 -1.65 1.44 16.72
CA GLY A 82 -1.68 2.80 16.26
C GLY A 82 -2.83 3.03 15.29
N ALA A 83 -3.10 4.28 14.98
CA ALA A 83 -4.02 4.70 13.93
C ALA A 83 -3.30 5.66 13.00
N ARG A 84 -3.70 5.69 11.72
CA ARG A 84 -3.18 6.64 10.76
C ARG A 84 -4.23 7.07 9.75
N ILE A 85 -4.03 8.27 9.21
CA ILE A 85 -4.74 8.77 8.04
C ILE A 85 -3.75 8.75 6.89
N SER A 86 -4.16 8.16 5.76
CA SER A 86 -3.33 8.02 4.57
C SER A 86 -4.00 8.65 3.37
N PHE A 87 -3.20 9.33 2.56
CA PHE A 87 -3.53 9.85 1.24
C PHE A 87 -2.72 9.04 0.24
N SER A 88 -3.36 8.17 -0.52
CA SER A 88 -2.68 7.24 -1.42
C SER A 88 -3.36 7.22 -2.78
N GLY A 89 -2.56 7.07 -3.83
CA GLY A 89 -3.05 7.04 -5.20
C GLY A 89 -2.00 7.54 -6.18
N TRP A 90 -2.40 7.90 -7.30
CA TRP A 90 -1.83 8.60 -8.45
C TRP A 90 -2.55 8.19 -9.71
N GLN A 91 -2.18 7.06 -10.32
CA GLN A 91 -2.69 6.60 -11.59
C GLN A 91 -3.13 5.14 -11.50
N ALA A 92 -4.22 4.84 -12.15
CA ALA A 92 -4.64 3.48 -12.42
C ALA A 92 -4.80 3.27 -13.92
N LYS A 93 -4.58 2.05 -14.39
CA LYS A 93 -4.67 1.68 -15.78
C LYS A 93 -5.62 0.52 -15.97
N GLY A 94 -6.35 0.57 -17.08
CA GLY A 94 -7.20 -0.50 -17.56
C GLY A 94 -6.97 -0.78 -19.03
N ARG A 95 -7.37 -1.95 -19.48
CA ARG A 95 -7.34 -2.34 -20.88
C ARG A 95 -8.69 -2.90 -21.30
N TYR A 96 -9.08 -2.58 -22.52
CA TYR A 96 -10.20 -3.21 -23.20
C TYR A 96 -9.65 -4.20 -24.24
N ASN A 97 -10.15 -5.44 -24.24
CA ASN A 97 -9.55 -6.51 -25.03
C ASN A 97 -10.00 -6.57 -26.48
N TYR A 98 -11.14 -5.96 -26.81
CA TYR A 98 -11.60 -5.93 -28.20
C TYR A 98 -12.42 -4.66 -28.50
N PRO A 99 -11.89 -3.69 -29.27
CA PRO A 99 -10.50 -3.58 -29.76
C PRO A 99 -9.50 -3.36 -28.61
N TYR A 100 -8.22 -3.73 -28.81
CA TYR A 100 -7.17 -3.53 -27.79
C TYR A 100 -6.94 -2.04 -27.55
N LEU A 101 -7.47 -1.53 -26.44
CA LEU A 101 -7.38 -0.13 -26.05
C LEU A 101 -6.96 -0.01 -24.59
N ASN A 102 -5.82 0.65 -24.37
CA ASN A 102 -5.37 1.00 -23.02
C ASN A 102 -5.99 2.35 -22.65
N TYR A 103 -6.45 2.47 -21.42
CA TYR A 103 -6.94 3.72 -20.83
C TYR A 103 -6.42 3.88 -19.42
N GLN A 104 -6.42 5.11 -18.94
CA GLN A 104 -5.90 5.46 -17.62
C GLN A 104 -6.76 6.55 -16.99
N TRP A 105 -6.77 6.54 -15.68
CA TRP A 105 -7.38 7.58 -14.85
C TRP A 105 -6.52 7.86 -13.63
N ASN A 106 -6.74 9.00 -13.02
CA ASN A 106 -6.09 9.35 -11.77
C ASN A 106 -7.06 9.16 -10.60
N TYR A 107 -6.53 8.85 -9.43
CA TYR A 107 -7.32 8.74 -8.22
C TYR A 107 -6.51 9.15 -6.99
N LEU A 108 -7.23 9.54 -5.94
CA LEU A 108 -6.70 9.79 -4.60
C LEU A 108 -7.62 9.15 -3.58
N LEU A 109 -7.15 8.15 -2.86
CA LEU A 109 -7.83 7.52 -1.73
C LEU A 109 -7.39 8.19 -0.44
N THR A 110 -8.34 8.74 0.31
CA THR A 110 -8.15 9.18 1.69
C THR A 110 -8.72 8.09 2.60
N SER A 111 -7.88 7.46 3.41
CA SER A 111 -8.25 6.34 4.28
C SER A 111 -7.86 6.56 5.72
N SER A 112 -8.68 6.03 6.64
CA SER A 112 -8.35 5.88 8.05
C SER A 112 -8.01 4.42 8.32
N GLU A 113 -6.90 4.15 8.99
CA GLU A 113 -6.32 2.83 9.13
C GLU A 113 -5.93 2.55 10.57
N VAL A 114 -6.13 1.31 11.00
CA VAL A 114 -5.58 0.76 12.23
C VAL A 114 -4.30 0.01 11.88
N VAL A 115 -3.25 0.25 12.64
CA VAL A 115 -1.93 -0.37 12.45
C VAL A 115 -1.59 -1.22 13.66
N LEU A 116 -1.25 -2.49 13.42
CA LEU A 116 -0.90 -3.48 14.43
C LEU A 116 0.58 -3.86 14.27
N ASP A 117 1.38 -3.68 15.33
CA ASP A 117 2.78 -4.11 15.37
C ASP A 117 2.87 -5.61 15.67
N VAL A 118 2.95 -6.40 14.60
CA VAL A 118 3.04 -7.88 14.67
C VAL A 118 4.33 -8.31 15.36
N THR A 119 5.42 -7.60 15.13
CA THR A 119 6.71 -7.93 15.76
C THR A 119 6.67 -7.76 17.28
N SER A 120 5.94 -6.76 17.76
CA SER A 120 5.76 -6.55 19.20
C SER A 120 4.87 -7.62 19.85
N ILE A 121 3.93 -8.21 19.09
CA ILE A 121 3.14 -9.35 19.56
C ILE A 121 4.03 -10.60 19.69
N LEU A 122 4.83 -10.90 18.67
CA LEU A 122 5.61 -12.14 18.60
C LEU A 122 6.87 -12.13 19.47
N ALA A 123 7.55 -10.99 19.59
CA ALA A 123 8.85 -10.87 20.22
C ALA A 123 8.91 -9.86 21.39
N GLY A 124 7.75 -9.42 21.88
CA GLY A 124 7.63 -8.37 22.88
C GLY A 124 8.00 -6.98 22.36
N TRP A 125 7.53 -5.93 23.02
CA TRP A 125 7.83 -4.57 22.62
C TRP A 125 9.26 -4.15 23.02
N ARG A 126 9.97 -3.48 22.08
CA ARG A 126 11.32 -2.93 22.29
C ARG A 126 11.46 -1.61 21.53
N CYS A 127 11.99 -0.59 22.20
CA CYS A 127 12.19 0.73 21.63
C CYS A 127 13.40 0.82 20.67
N ASP A 128 14.36 -0.09 20.80
CA ASP A 128 15.64 -0.12 20.07
C ASP A 128 15.65 -1.09 18.88
N ARG A 129 14.49 -1.66 18.53
CA ARG A 129 14.38 -2.66 17.49
C ARG A 129 14.78 -2.08 16.13
N LEU A 130 15.65 -2.80 15.40
CA LEU A 130 16.07 -2.45 14.06
C LEU A 130 14.99 -2.73 13.01
N PHE A 131 14.24 -3.83 13.19
CA PHE A 131 13.25 -4.33 12.24
C PHE A 131 11.88 -4.44 12.91
N SER A 132 10.82 -3.97 12.22
CA SER A 132 9.43 -4.11 12.66
C SER A 132 8.54 -4.51 11.49
N LEU A 133 7.63 -5.44 11.74
CA LEU A 133 6.58 -5.86 10.82
C LEU A 133 5.25 -5.35 11.37
N ASN A 134 4.53 -4.60 10.56
CA ASN A 134 3.22 -4.07 10.87
C ASN A 134 2.17 -4.62 9.91
N LEU A 135 1.00 -4.92 10.43
CA LEU A 135 -0.21 -5.18 9.66
C LEU A 135 -1.09 -3.95 9.75
N PHE A 136 -1.77 -3.57 8.67
CA PHE A 136 -2.75 -2.51 8.73
C PHE A 136 -3.99 -2.85 7.91
N VAL A 137 -5.11 -2.27 8.33
CA VAL A 137 -6.39 -2.37 7.63
C VAL A 137 -7.17 -1.08 7.85
N GLY A 138 -7.91 -0.67 6.84
CA GLY A 138 -8.72 0.54 6.91
C GLY A 138 -9.58 0.74 5.68
N GLY A 139 -10.22 1.90 5.63
CA GLY A 139 -11.06 2.29 4.50
C GLY A 139 -11.31 3.78 4.48
N GLY A 140 -11.90 4.23 3.40
CA GLY A 140 -12.15 5.65 3.20
C GLY A 140 -12.84 5.96 1.89
N VAL A 141 -12.56 7.15 1.37
CA VAL A 141 -13.16 7.66 0.14
C VAL A 141 -12.06 7.96 -0.89
N ALA A 142 -12.24 7.42 -2.08
CA ALA A 142 -11.41 7.72 -3.24
C ALA A 142 -12.10 8.74 -4.14
N ALA A 143 -11.37 9.75 -4.59
CA ALA A 143 -11.77 10.63 -5.66
C ALA A 143 -11.08 10.20 -6.95
N GLY A 144 -11.84 9.69 -7.91
CA GLY A 144 -11.37 9.43 -9.27
C GLY A 144 -11.52 10.68 -10.13
N PHE A 145 -10.53 10.97 -10.97
CA PHE A 145 -10.53 12.13 -11.87
C PHE A 145 -9.66 11.88 -13.12
N ARG A 146 -9.80 12.73 -14.13
CA ARG A 146 -9.05 12.64 -15.39
C ARG A 146 -9.25 11.33 -16.16
N ASN A 147 -10.47 10.79 -16.17
CA ASN A 147 -10.84 9.62 -16.96
C ASN A 147 -11.14 10.03 -18.44
N VAL A 148 -10.17 10.71 -19.05
CA VAL A 148 -10.33 11.34 -20.38
C VAL A 148 -10.22 10.30 -21.49
N ASP A 149 -9.39 9.28 -21.32
CA ASP A 149 -9.13 8.28 -22.35
C ASP A 149 -10.38 7.43 -22.60
N ALA A 150 -11.05 6.97 -21.54
CA ALA A 150 -12.30 6.24 -21.66
C ALA A 150 -13.41 7.09 -22.33
N ALA A 151 -13.52 8.37 -21.95
CA ALA A 151 -14.48 9.29 -22.56
C ALA A 151 -14.17 9.57 -24.03
N ARG A 152 -12.89 9.67 -24.41
CA ARG A 152 -12.46 9.85 -25.81
C ARG A 152 -12.79 8.61 -26.66
N MET A 153 -12.55 7.43 -26.14
CA MET A 153 -12.86 6.16 -26.82
C MET A 153 -14.35 6.03 -27.15
N CYS A 154 -15.23 6.40 -26.22
CA CYS A 154 -16.67 6.39 -26.47
C CYS A 154 -17.12 7.43 -27.51
N ARG A 155 -16.41 8.56 -27.61
CA ARG A 155 -16.73 9.62 -28.60
C ARG A 155 -16.26 9.28 -30.00
N ASP A 156 -15.03 8.75 -30.10
CA ASP A 156 -14.38 8.53 -31.40
C ASP A 156 -14.87 7.27 -32.12
N LYS A 157 -15.54 6.37 -31.38
CA LYS A 157 -16.09 5.11 -31.91
C LYS A 157 -17.56 5.00 -31.52
N ALA A 158 -18.46 5.48 -32.41
CA ALA A 158 -19.90 5.50 -32.18
C ALA A 158 -20.51 4.12 -31.85
N ASP A 159 -19.90 3.03 -32.33
CA ASP A 159 -20.34 1.65 -32.10
C ASP A 159 -19.67 1.00 -30.87
N PHE A 160 -18.87 1.76 -30.10
CA PHE A 160 -18.17 1.23 -28.93
C PHE A 160 -18.98 1.41 -27.64
N HIS A 161 -19.65 0.37 -27.24
CA HIS A 161 -20.46 0.31 -25.99
C HIS A 161 -19.73 -0.40 -24.84
N GLY A 162 -18.40 -0.41 -24.83
CA GLY A 162 -17.60 -1.22 -23.91
C GLY A 162 -17.50 -0.68 -22.48
N PHE A 163 -17.90 0.56 -22.21
CA PHE A 163 -17.91 1.14 -20.86
C PHE A 163 -19.34 1.31 -20.36
N GLU A 164 -19.88 0.30 -19.69
CA GLU A 164 -21.25 0.32 -19.19
C GLU A 164 -21.46 1.33 -18.06
N LYS A 165 -20.41 1.62 -17.28
CA LYS A 165 -20.43 2.58 -16.16
C LYS A 165 -19.41 3.71 -16.34
N LEU A 166 -19.28 4.20 -17.59
CA LEU A 166 -18.38 5.32 -17.85
C LEU A 166 -18.70 6.51 -16.96
N TRP A 167 -17.68 7.01 -16.29
CA TRP A 167 -17.75 8.26 -15.56
C TRP A 167 -16.78 9.28 -16.14
N THR A 168 -17.19 10.56 -16.09
CA THR A 168 -16.41 11.72 -16.55
C THR A 168 -16.34 12.76 -15.43
N GLY A 169 -15.31 13.60 -15.47
CA GLY A 169 -15.10 14.59 -14.41
C GLY A 169 -14.49 13.97 -13.15
N THR A 170 -14.98 14.41 -11.98
CA THR A 170 -14.56 13.87 -10.68
C THR A 170 -15.70 13.06 -10.07
N ARG A 171 -15.38 11.83 -9.65
CA ARG A 171 -16.34 10.92 -9.01
C ARG A 171 -15.77 10.38 -7.71
N ALA A 172 -16.61 10.28 -6.69
CA ALA A 172 -16.26 9.69 -5.41
C ALA A 172 -16.65 8.20 -5.38
N PHE A 173 -15.75 7.39 -4.80
CA PHE A 173 -15.91 5.96 -4.57
C PHE A 173 -15.55 5.64 -3.13
N TRP A 174 -16.20 4.66 -2.51
CA TRP A 174 -15.66 4.10 -1.28
C TRP A 174 -14.45 3.21 -1.61
N GLY A 175 -13.53 3.05 -0.68
CA GLY A 175 -12.39 2.16 -0.83
C GLY A 175 -12.01 1.54 0.49
N ALA A 176 -11.62 0.27 0.47
CA ALA A 176 -11.01 -0.40 1.59
C ALA A 176 -9.60 -0.84 1.22
N ARG A 177 -8.71 -0.89 2.21
CA ARG A 177 -7.35 -1.36 1.98
C ARG A 177 -6.81 -2.10 3.19
N GLY A 178 -5.86 -3.01 2.92
CA GLY A 178 -5.15 -3.73 3.95
C GLY A 178 -3.84 -4.26 3.43
N GLY A 179 -2.85 -4.37 4.31
CA GLY A 179 -1.53 -4.78 3.87
C GLY A 179 -0.53 -4.96 4.99
N LEU A 180 0.70 -5.23 4.57
CA LEU A 180 1.87 -5.41 5.40
C LEU A 180 2.86 -4.28 5.17
N GLU A 181 3.54 -3.90 6.22
CA GLU A 181 4.57 -2.89 6.20
C GLU A 181 5.77 -3.35 7.01
N ILE A 182 6.93 -3.23 6.41
CA ILE A 182 8.23 -3.55 6.99
C ILE A 182 8.96 -2.25 7.23
N ASP A 183 9.36 -2.02 8.48
CA ASP A 183 10.19 -0.89 8.87
C ASP A 183 11.59 -1.34 9.22
N VAL A 184 12.59 -0.70 8.65
CA VAL A 184 14.00 -0.84 9.03
C VAL A 184 14.46 0.49 9.61
N ARG A 185 14.85 0.51 10.88
CA ARG A 185 15.29 1.72 11.56
C ARG A 185 16.68 2.13 11.10
N LEU A 186 16.80 3.31 10.52
CA LEU A 186 18.07 3.91 10.09
C LEU A 186 18.66 4.83 11.17
N ALA A 187 17.80 5.53 11.90
CA ALA A 187 18.18 6.43 12.99
C ALA A 187 17.08 6.46 14.06
N ARG A 188 17.32 7.19 15.16
CA ARG A 188 16.34 7.27 16.27
C ARG A 188 14.94 7.69 15.80
N ARG A 189 14.86 8.58 14.83
CA ARG A 189 13.60 9.16 14.32
C ARG A 189 13.29 8.79 12.87
N LEU A 190 14.18 8.06 12.19
CA LEU A 190 14.05 7.75 10.76
C LEU A 190 14.05 6.25 10.53
N SER A 191 13.11 5.77 9.74
CA SER A 191 13.08 4.40 9.25
C SER A 191 12.86 4.37 7.74
N LEU A 192 13.42 3.37 7.08
CA LEU A 192 13.05 2.95 5.74
C LEU A 192 11.82 2.05 5.84
N CYS A 193 10.84 2.26 4.98
CA CYS A 193 9.58 1.52 4.98
C CYS A 193 9.35 0.87 3.63
N LEU A 194 9.05 -0.42 3.63
CA LEU A 194 8.53 -1.15 2.49
C LEU A 194 7.09 -1.56 2.81
N GLN A 195 6.13 -1.14 1.99
CA GLN A 195 4.71 -1.43 2.16
C GLN A 195 4.19 -2.21 0.96
N SER A 196 3.40 -3.25 1.22
CA SER A 196 2.63 -3.96 0.21
C SER A 196 1.19 -4.07 0.68
N ASP A 197 0.26 -3.62 -0.15
CA ASP A 197 -1.17 -3.61 0.18
C ASP A 197 -2.07 -3.94 -1.00
N ALA A 198 -3.27 -4.39 -0.66
CA ALA A 198 -4.38 -4.57 -1.56
C ALA A 198 -5.45 -3.51 -1.27
N MET A 199 -5.98 -2.91 -2.29
CA MET A 199 -7.11 -1.99 -2.26
C MET A 199 -8.30 -2.61 -2.98
N ILE A 200 -9.49 -2.35 -2.48
CA ILE A 200 -10.76 -2.80 -3.04
C ILE A 200 -11.61 -1.56 -3.29
N PHE A 201 -12.15 -1.46 -4.49
CA PHE A 201 -13.07 -0.41 -4.92
C PHE A 201 -14.36 -1.02 -5.49
N PRO A 202 -15.46 -0.24 -5.62
CA PRO A 202 -16.64 -0.69 -6.34
C PRO A 202 -16.32 -1.00 -7.80
N ASP A 203 -17.07 -1.90 -8.41
CA ASP A 203 -16.94 -2.37 -9.80
C ASP A 203 -17.06 -1.27 -10.88
N ASP A 204 -17.50 -0.07 -10.52
CA ASP A 204 -17.56 1.07 -11.44
C ASP A 204 -16.31 1.99 -11.37
N PHE A 205 -15.32 1.65 -10.55
CA PHE A 205 -14.09 2.43 -10.42
C PHE A 205 -13.28 2.43 -11.72
N ASN A 206 -13.22 1.31 -12.43
CA ASN A 206 -12.53 1.15 -13.71
C ASN A 206 -13.41 1.49 -14.96
N SER A 207 -14.63 2.02 -14.77
CA SER A 207 -15.64 2.32 -15.82
C SER A 207 -16.20 1.10 -16.54
N LYS A 208 -15.91 -0.12 -16.12
CA LYS A 208 -16.44 -1.37 -16.65
C LYS A 208 -17.36 -2.04 -15.63
N VAL A 209 -18.12 -3.03 -16.09
CA VAL A 209 -18.83 -3.97 -15.22
C VAL A 209 -18.22 -5.34 -15.43
N GLY A 210 -17.66 -5.90 -14.35
CA GLY A 210 -17.20 -7.29 -14.34
C GLY A 210 -18.41 -8.24 -14.43
N LYS A 211 -18.35 -9.29 -15.24
CA LYS A 211 -19.43 -10.28 -15.32
C LYS A 211 -19.59 -11.09 -14.04
N ASP A 212 -18.47 -11.31 -13.34
CA ASP A 212 -18.40 -12.20 -12.17
C ASP A 212 -17.75 -11.54 -10.93
N ASP A 213 -17.15 -10.36 -11.05
CA ASP A 213 -16.45 -9.66 -9.98
C ASP A 213 -17.23 -8.43 -9.51
N ALA A 214 -17.58 -8.40 -8.24
CA ALA A 214 -18.32 -7.29 -7.62
C ALA A 214 -17.41 -6.10 -7.24
N PHE A 215 -16.08 -6.23 -7.38
CA PHE A 215 -15.11 -5.26 -6.91
C PHE A 215 -13.90 -5.16 -7.82
N ASP A 216 -13.37 -3.93 -7.93
CA ASP A 216 -12.08 -3.65 -8.55
C ASP A 216 -10.95 -3.79 -7.53
N TRP A 217 -9.94 -4.58 -7.86
CA TRP A 217 -8.78 -4.81 -7.01
C TRP A 217 -7.55 -4.08 -7.54
N GLN A 218 -6.81 -3.48 -6.62
CA GLN A 218 -5.52 -2.86 -6.90
C GLN A 218 -4.50 -3.27 -5.84
N PHE A 219 -3.30 -3.61 -6.28
CA PHE A 219 -2.18 -4.01 -5.43
C PHE A 219 -1.07 -2.98 -5.54
N ASN A 220 -0.54 -2.53 -4.40
CA ASN A 220 0.56 -1.59 -4.36
C ASN A 220 1.81 -2.22 -3.73
N CYS A 221 2.97 -1.77 -4.23
CA CYS A 221 4.26 -2.00 -3.60
C CYS A 221 5.01 -0.67 -3.54
N LEU A 222 5.19 -0.16 -2.33
CA LEU A 222 5.68 1.19 -2.07
C LEU A 222 6.91 1.14 -1.16
N LEU A 223 7.89 1.96 -1.45
CA LEU A 223 9.10 2.14 -0.67
C LEU A 223 9.24 3.62 -0.29
N GLY A 224 9.75 3.90 0.90
CA GLY A 224 9.99 5.27 1.33
C GLY A 224 10.45 5.38 2.75
N VAL A 225 10.15 6.50 3.40
CA VAL A 225 10.67 6.84 4.71
C VAL A 225 9.55 7.18 5.70
N ARG A 226 9.81 6.85 6.95
CA ARG A 226 8.98 7.22 8.10
C ARG A 226 9.77 8.04 9.09
N PHE A 227 9.24 9.18 9.47
CA PHE A 227 9.73 10.00 10.55
C PHE A 227 8.87 9.80 11.80
N ARG A 228 9.52 9.68 12.96
CA ARG A 228 8.86 9.57 14.27
C ARG A 228 9.11 10.84 15.07
N PHE A 229 8.01 11.36 15.64
CA PHE A 229 8.01 12.55 16.49
C PHE A 229 7.41 12.15 17.85
N GLY A 230 8.21 12.11 18.88
CA GLY A 230 7.82 11.76 20.23
C GLY A 230 8.93 12.16 21.19
N ARG A 231 8.62 12.29 22.47
CA ARG A 231 9.59 12.58 23.51
C ARG A 231 10.46 11.38 23.82
#